data_535147a6039542943884372e7bac7f31
#
_entry.id   535147a6039542943884372e7bac7f31
#
_cell.length_a   1.000
_cell.length_b   1.000
_cell.length_c   1.000
_cell.angle_alpha   90.00
_cell.angle_beta   90.00
_cell.angle_gamma   90.00
#
_symmetry.space_group_name_H-M   'P 1'
#
loop_
_entity.id
_entity.type
_entity.pdbx_description
1 polymer ?
#
loop_
_entity_poly.entity_id
_entity_poly.type
_entity_poly.pdbx_seq_one_letter_code
_entity_poly.pdbx_strand_id
1 'polypeptide(L)'
;MKEFVQLLSPDKLTPFAKHPFQVREDESMEELMESIRCYGVLSPLLARPKGEGYELVSGHRRRLAASKLGLAAVPVLVREMSDDESVILMVDSNLQREHLLPSEKAFAYKMKLEAIRRSA
;
A
#
# COMPACT_ATOMS: atom_id res chain seq x y z
N MET A 1 1.81 -18.51 11.07
CA MET A 1 1.74 -17.26 10.31
C MET A 1 2.76 -16.28 10.85
N LYS A 2 3.60 -15.77 9.98
CA LYS A 2 4.64 -14.83 10.39
C LYS A 2 4.20 -13.41 10.05
N GLU A 3 3.99 -12.63 11.08
CA GLU A 3 3.54 -11.26 10.97
C GLU A 3 4.29 -10.42 11.99
N PHE A 4 4.98 -9.40 11.53
CA PHE A 4 5.79 -8.57 12.43
C PHE A 4 5.96 -7.17 11.85
N VAL A 5 6.10 -6.20 12.73
CA VAL A 5 6.35 -4.81 12.34
C VAL A 5 7.85 -4.55 12.39
N GLN A 6 8.39 -3.96 11.33
CA GLN A 6 9.77 -3.54 11.29
C GLN A 6 9.89 -2.16 10.65
N LEU A 7 11.00 -1.50 10.90
CA LEU A 7 11.28 -0.21 10.30
C LEU A 7 12.06 -0.44 9.00
N LEU A 8 11.52 0.02 7.89
CA LEU A 8 12.13 -0.15 6.58
C LEU A 8 12.24 1.19 5.87
N SER A 9 13.29 1.36 5.07
CA SER A 9 13.41 2.51 4.18
C SER A 9 12.26 2.44 3.15
N PRO A 10 11.63 3.58 2.84
CA PRO A 10 10.62 3.61 1.78
C PRO A 10 11.12 3.05 0.44
N ASP A 11 12.43 3.16 0.18
CA ASP A 11 13.04 2.68 -1.06
C ASP A 11 13.08 1.16 -1.17
N LYS A 12 12.96 0.45 -0.05
CA LYS A 12 12.94 -1.02 -0.04
C LYS A 12 11.56 -1.59 -0.35
N LEU A 13 10.56 -0.73 -0.44
CA LEU A 13 9.19 -1.12 -0.72
C LEU A 13 8.89 -0.87 -2.19
N THR A 14 8.67 -1.93 -2.96
CA THR A 14 8.28 -1.78 -4.36
C THR A 14 6.77 -1.63 -4.45
N PRO A 15 6.26 -0.79 -5.36
CA PRO A 15 4.81 -0.69 -5.56
C PRO A 15 4.22 -2.02 -6.01
N PHE A 16 2.95 -2.25 -5.68
CA PHE A 16 2.25 -3.44 -6.13
C PHE A 16 2.18 -3.45 -7.66
N ALA A 17 2.62 -4.54 -8.29
CA ALA A 17 2.77 -4.61 -9.75
C ALA A 17 1.46 -4.37 -10.49
N LYS A 18 0.33 -4.82 -9.93
CA LYS A 18 -0.99 -4.69 -10.56
C LYS A 18 -1.86 -3.65 -9.88
N HIS A 19 -1.25 -2.61 -9.31
CA HIS A 19 -1.98 -1.59 -8.57
C HIS A 19 -2.88 -0.77 -9.50
N PRO A 20 -4.21 -0.85 -9.37
CA PRO A 20 -5.14 -0.17 -10.28
C PRO A 20 -5.42 1.27 -9.90
N PHE A 21 -4.89 1.73 -8.78
CA PHE A 21 -5.20 3.05 -8.23
C PHE A 21 -4.08 4.02 -8.49
N GLN A 22 -4.44 5.26 -8.78
CA GLN A 22 -3.45 6.31 -8.98
C GLN A 22 -3.04 6.89 -7.63
N VAL A 23 -1.74 7.10 -7.46
CA VAL A 23 -1.22 7.85 -6.33
C VAL A 23 -1.09 9.29 -6.80
N ARG A 24 -1.99 10.16 -6.34
CA ARG A 24 -2.06 11.55 -6.79
C ARG A 24 -1.25 12.47 -5.89
N GLU A 25 -0.53 13.39 -6.51
CA GLU A 25 0.21 14.43 -5.83
C GLU A 25 -0.60 15.73 -5.88
N ASP A 26 -1.56 15.85 -4.97
CA ASP A 26 -2.47 16.98 -4.89
C ASP A 26 -2.41 17.62 -3.50
N GLU A 27 -3.36 18.50 -3.20
CA GLU A 27 -3.41 19.15 -1.88
C GLU A 27 -3.51 18.14 -0.74
N SER A 28 -4.21 17.04 -0.95
CA SER A 28 -4.33 16.01 0.09
C SER A 28 -3.00 15.30 0.33
N MET A 29 -2.14 15.23 -0.68
CA MET A 29 -0.78 14.71 -0.49
C MET A 29 0.04 15.67 0.39
N GLU A 30 -0.08 16.98 0.16
CA GLU A 30 0.62 17.98 0.98
C GLU A 30 0.15 17.94 2.43
N GLU A 31 -1.14 17.77 2.66
CA GLU A 31 -1.70 17.63 4.00
C GLU A 31 -1.17 16.36 4.68
N LEU A 32 -1.09 15.27 3.92
CA LEU A 32 -0.55 14.01 4.43
C LEU A 32 0.93 14.17 4.80
N MET A 33 1.70 14.83 3.94
CA MET A 33 3.11 15.10 4.22
C MET A 33 3.29 15.93 5.49
N GLU A 34 2.47 16.95 5.67
CA GLU A 34 2.52 17.79 6.87
C GLU A 34 2.19 16.98 8.12
N SER A 35 1.18 16.12 8.05
CA SER A 35 0.83 15.24 9.16
C SER A 35 1.99 14.30 9.51
N ILE A 36 2.63 13.72 8.51
CA ILE A 36 3.77 12.82 8.72
C ILE A 36 4.96 13.58 9.29
N ARG A 37 5.18 14.82 8.83
CA ARG A 37 6.25 15.65 9.36
C ARG A 37 6.05 15.93 10.85
N CYS A 38 4.81 16.20 11.27
CA CYS A 38 4.50 16.54 12.67
C CYS A 38 4.42 15.33 13.58
N TYR A 39 3.84 14.23 13.11
CA TYR A 39 3.48 13.09 13.96
C TYR A 39 4.12 11.77 13.56
N GLY A 40 4.81 11.73 12.43
CA GLY A 40 5.35 10.50 11.88
C GLY A 40 4.27 9.66 11.22
N VAL A 41 4.64 8.46 10.82
CA VAL A 41 3.71 7.49 10.24
C VAL A 41 3.10 6.70 11.39
N LEU A 42 1.85 7.02 11.76
CA LEU A 42 1.20 6.47 12.94
C LEU A 42 0.71 5.03 12.75
N SER A 43 0.29 4.68 11.54
CA SER A 43 -0.16 3.32 11.23
C SER A 43 0.85 2.65 10.32
N PRO A 44 1.23 1.39 10.59
CA PRO A 44 2.18 0.69 9.73
C PRO A 44 1.64 0.52 8.31
N LEU A 45 2.54 0.57 7.34
CA LEU A 45 2.25 0.14 5.98
C LEU A 45 2.18 -1.37 5.97
N LEU A 46 1.54 -1.95 4.97
CA LEU A 46 1.45 -3.41 4.83
C LEU A 46 2.24 -3.84 3.62
N ALA A 47 3.14 -4.80 3.80
CA ALA A 47 3.97 -5.33 2.73
C ALA A 47 4.14 -6.83 2.89
N ARG A 48 4.58 -7.48 1.83
CA ARG A 48 4.92 -8.90 1.85
C ARG A 48 6.33 -9.11 1.31
N PRO A 49 7.03 -10.15 1.76
CA PRO A 49 8.31 -10.50 1.16
C PRO A 49 8.12 -10.88 -0.31
N LYS A 50 8.99 -10.37 -1.16
CA LYS A 50 8.98 -10.73 -2.58
C LYS A 50 10.39 -10.62 -3.13
N GLY A 51 10.95 -11.75 -3.57
CA GLY A 51 12.35 -11.76 -3.98
C GLY A 51 13.26 -11.36 -2.84
N GLU A 52 14.19 -10.46 -3.10
CA GLU A 52 15.11 -9.95 -2.08
C GLU A 52 14.58 -8.75 -1.32
N GLY A 53 13.42 -8.26 -1.68
CA GLY A 53 12.84 -7.08 -1.04
C GLY A 53 11.41 -7.31 -0.60
N TYR A 54 10.64 -6.24 -0.62
CA TYR A 54 9.26 -6.26 -0.15
C TYR A 54 8.36 -5.58 -1.18
N GLU A 55 7.19 -6.15 -1.39
CA GLU A 55 6.17 -5.54 -2.23
C GLU A 55 5.13 -4.87 -1.34
N LEU A 56 4.88 -3.60 -1.57
CA LEU A 56 3.92 -2.83 -0.80
C LEU A 56 2.50 -3.22 -1.20
N VAL A 57 1.70 -3.65 -0.23
CA VAL A 57 0.32 -4.06 -0.46
C VAL A 57 -0.63 -2.91 -0.12
N SER A 58 -0.36 -2.17 0.94
CA SER A 58 -1.21 -1.07 1.38
C SER A 58 -0.35 0.08 1.90
N GLY A 59 -0.80 1.31 1.65
CA GLY A 59 -0.13 2.50 2.13
C GLY A 59 0.72 3.19 1.07
N HIS A 60 0.38 3.06 -0.20
CA HIS A 60 1.16 3.65 -1.30
C HIS A 60 1.31 5.16 -1.17
N ARG A 61 0.25 5.87 -0.75
CA ARG A 61 0.32 7.31 -0.56
C ARG A 61 1.26 7.68 0.59
N ARG A 62 1.18 6.94 1.69
CA ARG A 62 2.06 7.18 2.84
C ARG A 62 3.52 6.88 2.49
N ARG A 63 3.75 5.84 1.72
CA ARG A 63 5.10 5.51 1.26
C ARG A 63 5.65 6.65 0.40
N LEU A 64 4.86 7.16 -0.54
CA LEU A 64 5.29 8.26 -1.40
C LEU A 64 5.56 9.53 -0.58
N ALA A 65 4.67 9.87 0.34
CA ALA A 65 4.86 11.02 1.22
C ALA A 65 6.14 10.89 2.05
N ALA A 66 6.38 9.72 2.62
CA ALA A 66 7.59 9.48 3.40
C ALA A 66 8.85 9.59 2.55
N SER A 67 8.79 9.09 1.31
CA SER A 67 9.90 9.19 0.39
C SER A 67 10.19 10.66 0.02
N LYS A 68 9.17 11.44 -0.25
CA LYS A 68 9.31 12.87 -0.55
C LYS A 68 9.88 13.66 0.63
N LEU A 69 9.54 13.27 1.84
CA LEU A 69 10.06 13.90 3.06
C LEU A 69 11.49 13.44 3.40
N GLY A 70 12.00 12.44 2.71
CA GLY A 70 13.34 11.91 2.96
C GLY A 70 13.45 11.13 4.25
N LEU A 71 12.39 10.48 4.70
CA LEU A 71 12.43 9.68 5.92
C LEU A 71 13.33 8.48 5.75
N ALA A 72 14.17 8.22 6.74
CA ALA A 72 15.10 7.09 6.71
C ALA A 72 14.37 5.75 6.82
N ALA A 73 13.27 5.71 7.56
CA ALA A 73 12.51 4.47 7.77
C ALA A 73 11.07 4.77 8.12
N VAL A 74 10.19 3.82 7.80
CA VAL A 74 8.79 3.88 8.17
C VAL A 74 8.39 2.53 8.78
N PRO A 75 7.37 2.49 9.66
CA PRO A 75 6.91 1.23 10.21
C PRO A 75 6.14 0.45 9.15
N VAL A 76 6.50 -0.82 8.99
CA VAL A 76 5.88 -1.70 7.98
C VAL A 76 5.51 -3.01 8.67
N LEU A 77 4.25 -3.40 8.53
CA LEU A 77 3.81 -4.73 8.94
C LEU A 77 4.13 -5.68 7.78
N VAL A 78 5.06 -6.59 8.02
CA VAL A 78 5.47 -7.56 7.01
C VAL A 78 4.73 -8.87 7.28
N ARG A 79 4.03 -9.35 6.29
CA ARG A 79 3.21 -10.55 6.40
C ARG A 79 3.37 -11.40 5.15
N GLU A 80 3.65 -12.68 5.34
CA GLU A 80 3.69 -13.61 4.22
C GLU A 80 2.28 -13.82 3.68
N MET A 81 2.12 -13.73 2.37
CA MET A 81 0.82 -13.93 1.73
C MET A 81 1.01 -14.31 0.26
N SER A 82 0.03 -15.03 -0.28
CA SER A 82 0.04 -15.41 -1.70
C SER A 82 -0.24 -14.20 -2.58
N ASP A 83 -0.02 -14.36 -3.88
CA ASP A 83 -0.34 -13.32 -4.85
C ASP A 83 -1.82 -12.93 -4.78
N ASP A 84 -2.70 -13.93 -4.68
CA ASP A 84 -4.14 -13.66 -4.65
C ASP A 84 -4.58 -13.00 -3.35
N GLU A 85 -4.03 -13.42 -2.22
CA GLU A 85 -4.30 -12.77 -0.94
C GLU A 85 -3.86 -11.31 -0.97
N SER A 86 -2.71 -11.02 -1.57
CA SER A 86 -2.19 -9.66 -1.65
C SER A 86 -3.07 -8.78 -2.53
N VAL A 87 -3.62 -9.33 -3.62
CA VAL A 87 -4.56 -8.59 -4.47
C VAL A 87 -5.83 -8.25 -3.69
N ILE A 88 -6.39 -9.23 -2.98
CA ILE A 88 -7.61 -9.02 -2.19
C ILE A 88 -7.40 -7.93 -1.13
N LEU A 89 -6.31 -8.01 -0.39
CA LEU A 89 -6.01 -7.03 0.65
C LEU A 89 -5.73 -5.64 0.08
N MET A 90 -4.99 -5.57 -1.02
CA MET A 90 -4.69 -4.31 -1.67
C MET A 90 -5.98 -3.62 -2.15
N VAL A 91 -6.85 -4.37 -2.80
CA VAL A 91 -8.12 -3.82 -3.31
C VAL A 91 -9.00 -3.37 -2.14
N ASP A 92 -9.17 -4.22 -1.12
CA ASP A 92 -10.02 -3.86 0.02
C ASP A 92 -9.53 -2.60 0.74
N SER A 93 -8.22 -2.44 0.89
CA SER A 93 -7.67 -1.26 1.55
C SER A 93 -7.92 0.02 0.75
N ASN A 94 -8.01 -0.08 -0.57
CA ASN A 94 -8.22 1.08 -1.43
C ASN A 94 -9.70 1.38 -1.72
N LEU A 95 -10.58 0.38 -1.66
CA LEU A 95 -12.01 0.60 -1.91
C LEU A 95 -12.66 1.52 -0.87
N GLN A 96 -12.01 1.74 0.25
CA GLN A 96 -12.51 2.63 1.29
C GLN A 96 -12.11 4.08 1.06
N ARG A 97 -11.37 4.38 0.00
CA ARG A 97 -11.00 5.76 -0.33
C ARG A 97 -12.20 6.50 -0.89
N GLU A 98 -12.35 7.77 -0.45
CA GLU A 98 -13.51 8.58 -0.81
C GLU A 98 -13.53 9.04 -2.27
N HIS A 99 -12.38 9.15 -2.92
CA HIS A 99 -12.26 9.79 -4.24
C HIS A 99 -11.78 8.84 -5.32
N LEU A 100 -12.34 7.62 -5.36
CA LEU A 100 -12.03 6.69 -6.44
C LEU A 100 -12.86 7.03 -7.68
N LEU A 101 -12.21 7.00 -8.84
CA LEU A 101 -12.91 7.10 -10.11
C LEU A 101 -13.74 5.85 -10.34
N PRO A 102 -14.92 5.94 -11.02
CA PRO A 102 -15.72 4.76 -11.34
C PRO A 102 -14.94 3.68 -12.07
N SER A 103 -14.03 4.08 -12.98
CA SER A 103 -13.19 3.13 -13.71
C SER A 103 -12.21 2.41 -12.78
N GLU A 104 -11.68 3.10 -11.79
CA GLU A 104 -10.80 2.48 -10.78
C GLU A 104 -11.56 1.45 -9.95
N LYS A 105 -12.79 1.79 -9.53
CA LYS A 105 -13.63 0.86 -8.78
C LYS A 105 -13.96 -0.39 -9.59
N ALA A 106 -14.37 -0.21 -10.84
CA ALA A 106 -14.74 -1.33 -11.69
C ALA A 106 -13.57 -2.29 -11.89
N PHE A 107 -12.40 -1.74 -12.19
CA PHE A 107 -11.20 -2.54 -12.37
C PHE A 107 -10.80 -3.27 -11.07
N ALA A 108 -10.88 -2.56 -9.95
CA ALA A 108 -10.52 -3.13 -8.65
C ALA A 108 -11.45 -4.28 -8.27
N TYR A 109 -12.76 -4.13 -8.46
CA TYR A 109 -13.70 -5.21 -8.18
C TYR A 109 -13.44 -6.42 -9.05
N LYS A 110 -13.12 -6.20 -10.34
CA LYS A 110 -12.77 -7.28 -11.24
C LYS A 110 -11.54 -8.03 -10.75
N MET A 111 -10.49 -7.32 -10.37
CA MET A 111 -9.27 -7.93 -9.82
C MET A 111 -9.57 -8.76 -8.57
N LYS A 112 -10.39 -8.21 -7.68
CA LYS A 112 -10.74 -8.88 -6.43
C LYS A 112 -11.50 -10.17 -6.70
N LEU A 113 -12.51 -10.12 -7.60
CA LEU A 113 -13.30 -11.29 -7.93
C LEU A 113 -12.45 -12.39 -8.56
N GLU A 114 -11.54 -12.02 -9.45
CA GLU A 114 -10.62 -12.98 -10.07
C GLU A 114 -9.70 -13.63 -9.03
N ALA A 115 -9.18 -12.81 -8.08
CA ALA A 115 -8.33 -13.32 -7.02
C ALA A 115 -9.07 -14.27 -6.08
N ILE A 116 -10.30 -13.94 -5.72
CA ILE A 116 -11.14 -14.81 -4.90
C ILE A 116 -11.40 -16.14 -5.61
N ARG A 117 -11.70 -16.07 -6.90
CA ARG A 117 -11.97 -17.26 -7.70
C ARG A 117 -10.76 -18.18 -7.76
N ARG A 118 -9.55 -17.61 -7.94
CA ARG A 118 -8.32 -18.41 -8.01
C ARG A 118 -7.93 -19.01 -6.66
N SER A 119 -8.24 -18.34 -5.56
CA SER A 119 -7.87 -18.78 -4.22
C SER A 119 -8.86 -19.76 -3.61
N ALA A 120 -10.01 -19.94 -4.22
CA ALA A 120 -11.07 -20.83 -3.70
C ALA A 120 -10.76 -22.29 -3.95
#